data_42f74abf66a259fb8e4bff9355dc3848
#
_entry.id   42f74abf66a259fb8e4bff9355dc3848
#
_cell.length_a   1.000
_cell.length_b   1.000
_cell.length_c   1.000
_cell.angle_alpha   90.00
_cell.angle_beta   90.00
_cell.angle_gamma   90.00
#
_symmetry.space_group_name_H-M   'P 1'
#
loop_
_entity.id
_entity.type
_entity.pdbx_description
1 polymer ?
#
loop_
_entity_poly.entity_id
_entity_poly.type
_entity_poly.pdbx_seq_one_letter_code
_entity_poly.pdbx_strand_id
1 'polypeptide(L)'
;DQDGKTIPDGPYRLYLAIRDRRLVFNVRTEDENPAAEFHLSLSPLRQVIRDYFQICESYFDAVKTMPPARIEAIDMGRRGIHDEGSQQLQERLNGKIFMDKMTARRLFTLVCVLHFKG
;
A
#
# COMPACT_ATOMS: atom_id res chain seq x y z
N ASP A 1 -6.46 -6.57 -18.82
CA ASP A 1 -5.35 -6.24 -19.70
C ASP A 1 -5.50 -4.83 -20.25
N GLN A 2 -4.64 -3.93 -19.83
CA GLN A 2 -4.75 -2.52 -20.14
C GLN A 2 -4.39 -2.14 -21.56
N ASP A 3 -3.49 -2.90 -22.15
CA ASP A 3 -2.94 -2.58 -23.46
C ASP A 3 -3.56 -3.43 -24.56
N GLY A 4 -4.61 -4.16 -24.27
CA GLY A 4 -5.20 -5.10 -25.19
C GLY A 4 -4.35 -6.35 -25.39
N LYS A 5 -3.32 -6.53 -24.56
CA LYS A 5 -2.46 -7.71 -24.62
C LYS A 5 -2.92 -8.73 -23.61
N THR A 6 -2.80 -9.99 -23.97
CA THR A 6 -3.11 -11.07 -23.03
C THR A 6 -2.03 -11.16 -21.97
N ILE A 7 -2.44 -11.12 -20.71
CA ILE A 7 -1.54 -11.32 -19.57
C ILE A 7 -1.58 -12.80 -19.20
N PRO A 8 -0.43 -13.45 -18.98
CA PRO A 8 -0.43 -14.83 -18.55
C PRO A 8 -1.22 -15.02 -17.26
N ASP A 9 -1.83 -16.17 -17.08
CA ASP A 9 -2.53 -16.50 -15.85
C ASP A 9 -1.57 -16.54 -14.66
N GLY A 10 -2.08 -16.14 -13.48
CA GLY A 10 -1.32 -16.23 -12.25
C GLY A 10 -0.95 -17.66 -11.87
N PRO A 11 -0.18 -17.82 -10.81
CA PRO A 11 0.24 -16.78 -9.86
C PRO A 11 1.35 -15.89 -10.39
N TYR A 12 1.43 -14.70 -9.78
CA TYR A 12 2.41 -13.70 -10.18
C TYR A 12 3.31 -13.33 -9.01
N ARG A 13 4.49 -12.80 -9.34
CA ARG A 13 5.35 -12.14 -8.39
C ARG A 13 5.25 -10.65 -8.61
N LEU A 14 5.05 -9.91 -7.53
CA LEU A 14 4.92 -8.47 -7.58
C LEU A 14 6.15 -7.83 -6.95
N TYR A 15 6.82 -7.00 -7.71
CA TYR A 15 7.93 -6.19 -7.24
C TYR A 15 7.51 -4.75 -7.17
N LEU A 16 7.77 -4.13 -6.05
CA LEU A 16 7.33 -2.77 -5.77
C LEU A 16 8.55 -1.90 -5.51
N ALA A 17 8.58 -0.73 -6.11
CA ALA A 17 9.65 0.23 -5.90
C ALA A 17 9.09 1.65 -5.94
N ILE A 18 9.84 2.59 -5.37
CA ILE A 18 9.54 4.02 -5.52
C ILE A 18 10.69 4.64 -6.29
N ARG A 19 10.36 5.28 -7.43
CA ARG A 19 11.31 6.00 -8.25
C ARG A 19 10.69 7.29 -8.74
N ASP A 20 11.41 8.38 -8.59
CA ASP A 20 10.97 9.68 -9.09
C ASP A 20 9.56 10.05 -8.61
N ARG A 21 9.26 9.79 -7.33
CA ARG A 21 7.96 10.06 -6.70
C ARG A 21 6.82 9.25 -7.30
N ARG A 22 7.14 8.11 -7.91
CA ARG A 22 6.16 7.19 -8.45
C ARG A 22 6.33 5.83 -7.85
N LEU A 23 5.20 5.17 -7.65
CA LEU A 23 5.19 3.75 -7.34
C LEU A 23 5.32 2.98 -8.64
N VAL A 24 6.27 2.08 -8.69
CA VAL A 24 6.49 1.22 -9.83
C VAL A 24 6.09 -0.19 -9.43
N PHE A 25 5.08 -0.72 -10.11
CA PHE A 25 4.60 -2.08 -9.91
C PHE A 25 5.12 -2.92 -11.07
N ASN A 26 5.96 -3.89 -10.76
CA ASN A 26 6.51 -4.80 -11.75
C ASN A 26 5.94 -6.17 -11.46
N VAL A 27 5.08 -6.65 -12.34
CA VAL A 27 4.40 -7.94 -12.20
C VAL A 27 5.11 -8.94 -13.08
N ARG A 28 5.54 -10.05 -12.49
CA ARG A 28 6.25 -11.12 -13.20
C ARG A 28 5.57 -12.44 -12.97
N THR A 29 5.80 -13.37 -13.88
CA THR A 29 5.39 -14.75 -13.69
C THR A 29 6.31 -15.43 -12.66
N GLU A 30 5.95 -16.64 -12.24
CA GLU A 30 6.80 -17.40 -11.32
C GLU A 30 8.20 -17.66 -11.90
N ASP A 31 8.29 -17.76 -13.21
CA ASP A 31 9.56 -17.96 -13.91
C ASP A 31 10.34 -16.66 -14.12
N GLU A 32 9.93 -15.58 -13.45
CA GLU A 32 10.56 -14.27 -13.53
C GLU A 32 10.48 -13.62 -14.91
N ASN A 33 9.51 -14.00 -15.73
CA ASN A 33 9.25 -13.35 -17.00
C ASN A 33 8.36 -12.14 -16.81
N PRO A 34 8.61 -11.02 -17.50
CA PRO A 34 7.77 -9.83 -17.38
C PRO A 34 6.34 -10.13 -17.81
N ALA A 35 5.38 -9.73 -16.98
CA ALA A 35 3.96 -9.83 -17.31
C ALA A 35 3.34 -8.46 -17.50
N ALA A 36 3.67 -7.50 -16.63
CA ALA A 36 3.15 -6.14 -16.72
C ALA A 36 3.99 -5.19 -15.88
N GLU A 37 3.94 -3.91 -16.20
CA GLU A 37 4.56 -2.86 -15.39
C GLU A 37 3.61 -1.68 -15.36
N PHE A 38 3.38 -1.15 -14.15
CA PHE A 38 2.52 0.00 -13.94
C PHE A 38 3.26 1.06 -13.14
N HIS A 39 2.98 2.31 -13.45
CA HIS A 39 3.50 3.45 -12.71
C HIS A 39 2.33 4.23 -12.14
N LEU A 40 2.42 4.57 -10.87
CA LEU A 40 1.38 5.31 -10.17
C LEU A 40 2.01 6.48 -9.44
N SER A 41 1.44 7.67 -9.64
CA SER A 41 1.91 8.85 -8.90
C SER A 41 1.68 8.66 -7.41
N LEU A 42 2.70 8.97 -6.62
CA LEU A 42 2.61 8.88 -5.17
C LEU A 42 1.84 10.05 -4.57
N SER A 43 1.76 11.17 -5.29
CA SER A 43 1.17 12.40 -4.78
C SER A 43 -0.20 12.24 -4.14
N PRO A 44 -1.16 11.55 -4.77
CA PRO A 44 -2.48 11.40 -4.15
C PRO A 44 -2.48 10.64 -2.84
N LEU A 45 -1.45 9.81 -2.61
CA LEU A 45 -1.37 8.97 -1.41
C LEU A 45 -0.53 9.59 -0.30
N ARG A 46 0.16 10.69 -0.58
CA ARG A 46 1.14 11.25 0.37
C ARG A 46 0.52 11.64 1.69
N GLN A 47 -0.67 12.22 1.67
CA GLN A 47 -1.31 12.67 2.91
C GLN A 47 -1.72 11.49 3.78
N VAL A 48 -2.33 10.46 3.21
CA VAL A 48 -2.76 9.30 3.99
C VAL A 48 -1.57 8.51 4.52
N ILE A 49 -0.47 8.45 3.76
CA ILE A 49 0.76 7.81 4.22
C ILE A 49 1.32 8.57 5.42
N ARG A 50 1.34 9.89 5.33
CA ARG A 50 1.82 10.75 6.41
C ARG A 50 0.95 10.61 7.65
N ASP A 51 -0.37 10.61 7.48
CA ASP A 51 -1.31 10.44 8.58
C ASP A 51 -1.13 9.10 9.26
N TYR A 52 -0.94 8.07 8.47
CA TYR A 52 -0.72 6.73 9.01
C TYR A 52 0.54 6.68 9.87
N PHE A 53 1.58 7.34 9.41
CA PHE A 53 2.83 7.41 10.16
C PHE A 53 2.66 8.09 11.50
N GLN A 54 1.98 9.22 11.49
CA GLN A 54 1.76 9.98 12.72
C GLN A 54 0.98 9.18 13.73
N ILE A 55 -0.05 8.46 13.28
CA ILE A 55 -0.85 7.66 14.21
C ILE A 55 -0.07 6.45 14.72
N CYS A 56 0.82 5.88 13.90
CA CYS A 56 1.69 4.80 14.34
C CYS A 56 2.65 5.26 15.43
N GLU A 57 3.22 6.45 15.30
CA GLU A 57 4.06 7.03 16.34
C GLU A 57 3.28 7.28 17.61
N SER A 58 2.07 7.83 17.49
CA SER A 58 1.20 8.07 18.63
C SER A 58 0.86 6.77 19.35
N TYR A 59 0.59 5.72 18.60
CA TYR A 59 0.31 4.40 19.18
C TYR A 59 1.52 3.86 19.93
N PHE A 60 2.68 3.95 19.32
CA PHE A 60 3.92 3.47 19.92
C PHE A 60 4.21 4.17 21.25
N ASP A 61 4.01 5.48 21.29
CA ASP A 61 4.22 6.26 22.51
C ASP A 61 3.15 5.96 23.56
N ALA A 62 1.90 5.80 23.13
CA ALA A 62 0.79 5.54 24.04
C ALA A 62 0.94 4.22 24.79
N VAL A 63 1.47 3.19 24.13
CA VAL A 63 1.67 1.88 24.73
C VAL A 63 2.55 1.97 25.96
N LYS A 64 3.47 2.92 26.01
CA LYS A 64 4.42 3.08 27.11
C LYS A 64 3.83 3.79 28.31
N THR A 65 2.90 4.71 28.13
CA THR A 65 2.52 5.67 29.17
C THR A 65 1.03 5.84 29.39
N MET A 66 0.19 5.35 28.51
CA MET A 66 -1.26 5.62 28.59
C MET A 66 -2.05 4.42 29.08
N PRO A 67 -3.24 4.66 29.66
CA PRO A 67 -4.11 3.56 30.10
C PRO A 67 -4.68 2.79 28.89
N PRO A 68 -5.10 1.52 29.10
CA PRO A 68 -5.56 0.65 28.02
C PRO A 68 -6.68 1.24 27.14
N ALA A 69 -7.62 1.96 27.71
CA ALA A 69 -8.73 2.55 26.95
C ALA A 69 -8.21 3.58 25.93
N ARG A 70 -7.19 4.34 26.31
CA ARG A 70 -6.57 5.34 25.45
C ARG A 70 -5.81 4.68 24.31
N ILE A 71 -5.05 3.63 24.65
CA ILE A 71 -4.30 2.85 23.66
C ILE A 71 -5.24 2.25 22.63
N GLU A 72 -6.38 1.70 23.08
CA GLU A 72 -7.36 1.10 22.20
C GLU A 72 -7.95 2.15 21.23
N ALA A 73 -8.27 3.34 21.74
CA ALA A 73 -8.82 4.41 20.90
C ALA A 73 -7.85 4.82 19.80
N ILE A 74 -6.56 4.94 20.14
CA ILE A 74 -5.54 5.26 19.15
C ILE A 74 -5.36 4.12 18.14
N ASP A 75 -5.42 2.88 18.61
CA ASP A 75 -5.32 1.73 17.73
C ASP A 75 -6.48 1.65 16.74
N MET A 76 -7.69 1.99 17.18
CA MET A 76 -8.83 2.06 16.28
C MET A 76 -8.64 3.12 15.21
N GLY A 77 -8.08 4.28 15.58
CA GLY A 77 -7.73 5.33 14.64
C GLY A 77 -6.68 4.86 13.63
N ARG A 78 -5.67 4.15 14.11
CA ARG A 78 -4.62 3.59 13.25
C ARG A 78 -5.19 2.63 12.21
N ARG A 79 -6.07 1.74 12.63
CA ARG A 79 -6.74 0.80 11.71
C ARG A 79 -7.60 1.52 10.69
N GLY A 80 -8.30 2.57 11.12
CA GLY A 80 -9.13 3.37 10.22
C GLY A 80 -8.32 4.06 9.14
N ILE A 81 -7.18 4.65 9.50
CA ILE A 81 -6.30 5.30 8.53
C ILE A 81 -5.67 4.27 7.58
N HIS A 82 -5.29 3.11 8.11
CA HIS A 82 -4.78 2.04 7.27
C HIS A 82 -5.81 1.57 6.25
N ASP A 83 -7.06 1.41 6.67
CA ASP A 83 -8.16 1.06 5.76
C ASP A 83 -8.35 2.12 4.69
N GLU A 84 -8.32 3.39 5.07
CA GLU A 84 -8.46 4.48 4.12
C GLU A 84 -7.34 4.48 3.09
N GLY A 85 -6.11 4.32 3.54
CA GLY A 85 -4.96 4.25 2.64
C GLY A 85 -5.04 3.07 1.69
N SER A 86 -5.45 1.91 2.20
CA SER A 86 -5.62 0.71 1.38
C SER A 86 -6.69 0.90 0.32
N GLN A 87 -7.78 1.55 0.71
CA GLN A 87 -8.90 1.84 -0.19
C GLN A 87 -8.49 2.82 -1.28
N GLN A 88 -7.77 3.88 -0.92
CA GLN A 88 -7.26 4.84 -1.89
C GLN A 88 -6.31 4.19 -2.88
N LEU A 89 -5.42 3.31 -2.39
CA LEU A 89 -4.52 2.58 -3.26
C LEU A 89 -5.29 1.68 -4.22
N GLN A 90 -6.27 0.95 -3.71
CA GLN A 90 -7.10 0.05 -4.52
C GLN A 90 -7.84 0.82 -5.62
N GLU A 91 -8.37 1.98 -5.29
CA GLU A 91 -9.06 2.84 -6.25
C GLU A 91 -8.12 3.35 -7.34
N ARG A 92 -6.91 3.72 -6.98
CA ARG A 92 -5.90 4.19 -7.94
C ARG A 92 -5.46 3.09 -8.89
N LEU A 93 -5.50 1.86 -8.44
CA LEU A 93 -5.13 0.71 -9.26
C LEU A 93 -6.31 0.12 -10.03
N ASN A 94 -7.52 0.62 -9.79
CA ASN A 94 -8.71 0.13 -10.46
C ASN A 94 -8.56 0.28 -11.98
N GLY A 95 -8.86 -0.80 -12.71
CA GLY A 95 -8.66 -0.85 -14.14
C GLY A 95 -7.27 -1.27 -14.56
N LYS A 96 -6.29 -1.23 -13.65
CA LYS A 96 -4.92 -1.64 -13.94
C LYS A 96 -4.64 -3.03 -13.38
N ILE A 97 -5.04 -3.26 -12.14
CA ILE A 97 -4.86 -4.54 -11.51
C ILE A 97 -6.03 -4.78 -10.57
N PHE A 98 -6.51 -6.00 -10.55
CA PHE A 98 -7.61 -6.41 -9.67
C PHE A 98 -7.01 -7.09 -8.45
N MET A 99 -7.39 -6.63 -7.26
CA MET A 99 -6.95 -7.25 -6.03
C MET A 99 -8.06 -7.20 -5.00
N ASP A 100 -8.05 -8.16 -4.09
CA ASP A 100 -9.00 -8.16 -2.99
C ASP A 100 -8.55 -7.16 -1.91
N LYS A 101 -9.41 -6.95 -0.94
CA LYS A 101 -9.18 -6.00 0.13
C LYS A 101 -7.94 -6.36 0.95
N MET A 102 -7.72 -7.63 1.22
CA MET A 102 -6.58 -8.07 2.01
C MET A 102 -5.26 -7.81 1.30
N THR A 103 -5.22 -8.04 0.01
CA THR A 103 -4.04 -7.74 -0.80
C THR A 103 -3.76 -6.25 -0.82
N ALA A 104 -4.79 -5.43 -0.99
CA ALA A 104 -4.65 -3.99 -0.97
C ALA A 104 -4.09 -3.50 0.37
N ARG A 105 -4.52 -4.08 1.48
CA ARG A 105 -4.01 -3.74 2.81
C ARG A 105 -2.53 -4.07 2.94
N ARG A 106 -2.12 -5.23 2.47
CA ARG A 106 -0.70 -5.63 2.48
C ARG A 106 0.14 -4.70 1.62
N LEU A 107 -0.37 -4.35 0.45
CA LEU A 107 0.32 -3.44 -0.45
C LEU A 107 0.48 -2.06 0.16
N PHE A 108 -0.55 -1.54 0.79
CA PHE A 108 -0.46 -0.24 1.44
C PHE A 108 0.63 -0.23 2.51
N THR A 109 0.73 -1.29 3.30
CA THR A 109 1.78 -1.42 4.31
C THR A 109 3.16 -1.37 3.66
N LEU A 110 3.34 -2.10 2.55
CA LEU A 110 4.62 -2.10 1.82
C LEU A 110 4.95 -0.73 1.25
N VAL A 111 3.94 -0.04 0.71
CA VAL A 111 4.12 1.31 0.19
C VAL A 111 4.60 2.25 1.29
N CYS A 112 4.01 2.16 2.47
CA CYS A 112 4.45 2.97 3.61
C CYS A 112 5.89 2.68 3.99
N VAL A 113 6.27 1.41 4.04
CA VAL A 113 7.65 1.01 4.37
C VAL A 113 8.62 1.57 3.35
N LEU A 114 8.31 1.44 2.06
CA LEU A 114 9.17 1.96 1.00
C LEU A 114 9.28 3.48 1.04
N HIS A 115 8.20 4.16 1.35
CA HIS A 115 8.19 5.62 1.44
C HIS A 115 9.16 6.12 2.51
N PHE A 116 9.26 5.39 3.62
CA PHE A 116 10.14 5.78 4.72
C PHE A 116 11.59 5.46 4.50
N LYS A 117 11.86 4.40 3.78
CA LYS A 117 13.24 4.02 3.49
C LYS A 117 13.83 4.82 2.34
N GLY A 118 12.94 5.38 1.54
CA GLY A 118 13.34 6.16 0.39
C GLY A 118 13.55 7.58 0.70
#